data_93547cc7f415afb7dff58651f5cd46b1
#
_entry.id   93547cc7f415afb7dff58651f5cd46b1
#
_cell.length_a   1.000
_cell.length_b   1.000
_cell.length_c   1.000
_cell.angle_alpha   90.00
_cell.angle_beta   90.00
_cell.angle_gamma   90.00
#
_symmetry.space_group_name_H-M   'P 1'
#
loop_
_entity.id
_entity.type
_entity.pdbx_description
1 polymer ?
#
loop_
_entity_poly.entity_id
_entity_poly.type
_entity_poly.pdbx_seq_one_letter_code
_entity_poly.pdbx_strand_id
1 'polypeptide(L)'
;SPTAFIQSTHNTVAAQIALMLQCHNYNNTYVNRGSSFEAALTDAVSLLEEGEAEHVLIGAADEITDKSHTILKRFGLYKTDAESLSLTDSNTKGTMAGDGAAFFVLDKKKENALARLTAFKNYYKPEIPATSLIETFLKENNIAVTDVDLVITGYNGNTGENAHYSELTRGLFTKNKVITYKQYCGEYPTSIGFAL
;
A
#
# COMPACT_ATOMS: atom_id res chain seq x y z
N SER A 1 -11.86 -19.31 -24.02
CA SER A 1 -12.18 -18.37 -25.08
C SER A 1 -11.23 -17.19 -25.05
N PRO A 2 -10.98 -16.47 -26.15
CA PRO A 2 -10.15 -15.26 -26.14
C PRO A 2 -10.64 -14.21 -25.14
N THR A 3 -11.95 -14.06 -25.00
CA THR A 3 -12.58 -13.13 -24.05
C THR A 3 -12.20 -13.45 -22.60
N ALA A 4 -12.26 -14.74 -22.20
CA ALA A 4 -11.89 -15.15 -20.85
C ALA A 4 -10.40 -14.90 -20.57
N PHE A 5 -9.53 -15.06 -21.57
CA PHE A 5 -8.11 -14.73 -21.43
C PHE A 5 -7.88 -13.23 -21.20
N ILE A 6 -8.52 -12.38 -22.01
CA ILE A 6 -8.40 -10.92 -21.86
C ILE A 6 -8.90 -10.49 -20.48
N GLN A 7 -9.99 -11.06 -19.98
CA GLN A 7 -10.54 -10.73 -18.66
C GLN A 7 -9.68 -11.21 -17.49
N SER A 8 -8.73 -12.11 -17.71
CA SER A 8 -7.86 -12.64 -16.67
C SER A 8 -6.49 -11.96 -16.57
N THR A 9 -6.22 -10.95 -17.39
CA THR A 9 -4.94 -10.23 -17.36
C THR A 9 -4.98 -9.05 -16.40
N HIS A 10 -3.85 -8.76 -15.76
CA HIS A 10 -3.76 -7.71 -14.72
C HIS A 10 -4.13 -6.30 -15.22
N ASN A 11 -3.89 -6.01 -16.49
CA ASN A 11 -4.20 -4.71 -17.10
C ASN A 11 -5.68 -4.53 -17.43
N THR A 12 -6.52 -5.54 -17.24
CA THR A 12 -7.94 -5.46 -17.60
C THR A 12 -8.68 -4.41 -16.81
N VAL A 13 -8.40 -4.28 -15.51
CA VAL A 13 -9.08 -3.28 -14.65
C VAL A 13 -8.82 -1.87 -15.17
N ALA A 14 -7.56 -1.51 -15.38
CA ALA A 14 -7.20 -0.19 -15.90
C ALA A 14 -7.76 0.06 -17.32
N ALA A 15 -7.72 -0.95 -18.19
CA ALA A 15 -8.26 -0.86 -19.54
C ALA A 15 -9.78 -0.68 -19.55
N GLN A 16 -10.53 -1.37 -18.68
CA GLN A 16 -11.98 -1.23 -18.57
C GLN A 16 -12.37 0.16 -18.02
N ILE A 17 -11.65 0.66 -17.03
CA ILE A 17 -11.87 2.00 -16.49
C ILE A 17 -11.63 3.05 -17.59
N ALA A 18 -10.52 2.96 -18.33
CA ALA A 18 -10.21 3.86 -19.42
C ALA A 18 -11.28 3.83 -20.52
N LEU A 19 -11.78 2.63 -20.88
CA LEU A 19 -12.85 2.47 -21.84
C LEU A 19 -14.15 3.14 -21.38
N MET A 20 -14.52 2.92 -20.12
CA MET A 20 -15.75 3.52 -19.55
C MET A 20 -15.67 5.04 -19.47
N LEU A 21 -14.50 5.59 -19.16
CA LEU A 21 -14.24 7.01 -19.08
C LEU A 21 -13.90 7.65 -20.44
N GLN A 22 -13.85 6.85 -21.52
CA GLN A 22 -13.40 7.28 -22.85
C GLN A 22 -12.03 7.96 -22.82
N CYS A 23 -11.15 7.53 -21.93
CA CYS A 23 -9.80 8.03 -21.78
C CYS A 23 -8.86 7.25 -22.71
N HIS A 24 -8.26 7.95 -23.68
CA HIS A 24 -7.34 7.38 -24.67
C HIS A 24 -5.89 7.75 -24.41
N ASN A 25 -5.60 8.37 -23.26
CA ASN A 25 -4.26 8.80 -22.87
C ASN A 25 -3.47 7.65 -22.23
N TYR A 26 -2.37 7.99 -21.60
CA TYR A 26 -1.50 7.07 -20.90
C TYR A 26 -2.28 6.12 -19.98
N ASN A 27 -2.00 4.83 -20.08
CA ASN A 27 -2.60 3.80 -19.26
C ASN A 27 -1.57 2.70 -19.03
N ASN A 28 -1.19 2.49 -17.79
CA ASN A 28 -0.20 1.49 -17.40
C ASN A 28 -0.66 0.68 -16.18
N THR A 29 -0.15 -0.53 -16.06
CA THR A 29 -0.45 -1.43 -14.94
C THR A 29 0.84 -2.02 -14.39
N TYR A 30 1.04 -1.86 -13.08
CA TYR A 30 2.21 -2.32 -12.34
C TYR A 30 1.90 -3.62 -11.61
N VAL A 31 2.74 -4.63 -11.78
CA VAL A 31 2.61 -5.95 -11.16
C VAL A 31 3.92 -6.29 -10.43
N ASN A 32 4.19 -5.56 -9.35
CA ASN A 32 5.40 -5.64 -8.56
C ASN A 32 5.13 -6.16 -7.14
N ARG A 33 4.12 -7.02 -6.98
CA ARG A 33 3.68 -7.51 -5.67
C ARG A 33 3.38 -6.36 -4.70
N GLY A 34 3.94 -6.41 -3.48
CA GLY A 34 3.74 -5.39 -2.46
C GLY A 34 4.28 -3.99 -2.78
N SER A 35 4.92 -3.78 -3.92
CA SER A 35 5.37 -2.45 -4.38
C SER A 35 4.61 -1.98 -5.62
N SER A 36 3.48 -2.60 -5.95
CA SER A 36 2.72 -2.27 -7.16
C SER A 36 2.05 -0.91 -7.06
N PHE A 37 1.42 -0.61 -5.94
CA PHE A 37 0.76 0.68 -5.72
C PHE A 37 1.77 1.83 -5.64
N GLU A 38 2.90 1.61 -4.96
CA GLU A 38 3.97 2.61 -4.86
C GLU A 38 4.61 2.89 -6.23
N ALA A 39 4.71 1.88 -7.10
CA ALA A 39 5.18 2.08 -8.47
C ALA A 39 4.18 2.92 -9.28
N ALA A 40 2.88 2.65 -9.17
CA ALA A 40 1.84 3.45 -9.79
C ALA A 40 1.82 4.89 -9.27
N LEU A 41 2.00 5.08 -7.96
CA LEU A 41 2.09 6.40 -7.34
C LEU A 41 3.30 7.19 -7.84
N THR A 42 4.47 6.54 -7.93
CA THR A 42 5.71 7.15 -8.43
C THR A 42 5.52 7.65 -9.86
N ASP A 43 4.98 6.81 -10.71
CA ASP A 43 4.72 7.15 -12.12
C ASP A 43 3.71 8.30 -12.25
N ALA A 44 2.63 8.26 -11.50
CA ALA A 44 1.61 9.30 -11.50
C ALA A 44 2.15 10.66 -11.05
N VAL A 45 3.02 10.68 -10.04
CA VAL A 45 3.68 11.91 -9.57
C VAL A 45 4.62 12.45 -10.66
N SER A 46 5.39 11.58 -11.32
CA SER A 46 6.27 11.99 -12.45
C SER A 46 5.46 12.60 -13.58
N LEU A 47 4.37 11.97 -14.03
CA LEU A 47 3.50 12.51 -15.09
C LEU A 47 2.95 13.90 -14.74
N LEU A 48 2.56 14.11 -13.49
CA LEU A 48 2.12 15.42 -13.03
C LEU A 48 3.26 16.43 -12.99
N GLU A 49 4.43 16.07 -12.44
CA GLU A 49 5.58 16.97 -12.31
C GLU A 49 6.13 17.41 -13.67
N GLU A 50 6.23 16.50 -14.62
CA GLU A 50 6.68 16.74 -15.98
C GLU A 50 5.65 17.51 -16.83
N GLY A 51 4.42 17.61 -16.37
CA GLY A 51 3.33 18.29 -17.06
C GLY A 51 2.70 17.49 -18.19
N GLU A 52 2.96 16.19 -18.22
CA GLU A 52 2.38 15.26 -19.20
C GLU A 52 0.89 14.98 -18.90
N ALA A 53 0.44 15.23 -17.65
CA ALA A 53 -0.95 15.12 -17.26
C ALA A 53 -1.35 16.24 -16.28
N GLU A 54 -2.63 16.67 -16.32
CA GLU A 54 -3.22 17.56 -15.31
C GLU A 54 -3.84 16.77 -14.17
N HIS A 55 -4.45 15.63 -14.48
CA HIS A 55 -5.09 14.72 -13.56
C HIS A 55 -4.65 13.29 -13.85
N VAL A 56 -4.33 12.53 -12.82
CA VAL A 56 -3.99 11.11 -12.94
C VAL A 56 -4.87 10.30 -12.00
N LEU A 57 -5.62 9.36 -12.56
CA LEU A 57 -6.33 8.35 -11.78
C LEU A 57 -5.35 7.21 -11.46
N ILE A 58 -5.06 7.00 -10.20
CA ILE A 58 -4.31 5.84 -9.71
C ILE A 58 -5.22 4.93 -8.91
N GLY A 59 -4.90 3.66 -8.89
CA GLY A 59 -5.64 2.71 -8.06
C GLY A 59 -4.93 1.39 -7.90
N ALA A 60 -5.45 0.64 -6.98
CA ALA A 60 -5.04 -0.72 -6.70
C ALA A 60 -6.27 -1.59 -6.50
N ALA A 61 -6.22 -2.83 -6.95
CA ALA A 61 -7.25 -3.81 -6.74
C ALA A 61 -6.63 -5.19 -6.63
N ASP A 62 -6.92 -5.88 -5.55
CA ASP A 62 -6.56 -7.28 -5.33
C ASP A 62 -7.79 -8.07 -4.96
N GLU A 63 -7.91 -9.26 -5.48
CA GLU A 63 -8.96 -10.23 -5.17
C GLU A 63 -8.33 -11.53 -4.66
N ILE A 64 -8.86 -12.05 -3.57
CA ILE A 64 -8.48 -13.36 -3.06
C ILE A 64 -9.52 -14.40 -3.46
N THR A 65 -9.08 -15.45 -4.14
CA THR A 65 -9.92 -16.59 -4.46
C THR A 65 -9.68 -17.74 -3.48
N ASP A 66 -10.63 -18.67 -3.34
CA ASP A 66 -10.48 -19.87 -2.50
C ASP A 66 -9.22 -20.65 -2.84
N LYS A 67 -8.87 -20.72 -4.12
CA LYS A 67 -7.68 -21.42 -4.59
C LYS A 67 -6.40 -20.70 -4.19
N SER A 68 -6.30 -19.39 -4.41
CA SER A 68 -5.13 -18.60 -4.04
C SER A 68 -4.96 -18.58 -2.52
N HIS A 69 -6.04 -18.41 -1.77
CA HIS A 69 -6.04 -18.48 -0.31
C HIS A 69 -5.49 -19.82 0.18
N THR A 70 -6.02 -20.94 -0.34
CA THR A 70 -5.59 -22.28 0.04
C THR A 70 -4.10 -22.51 -0.23
N ILE A 71 -3.60 -22.04 -1.38
CA ILE A 71 -2.19 -22.16 -1.77
C ILE A 71 -1.31 -21.34 -0.82
N LEU A 72 -1.64 -20.06 -0.62
CA LEU A 72 -0.85 -19.15 0.21
C LEU A 72 -0.87 -19.56 1.69
N LYS A 73 -1.99 -20.08 2.17
CA LYS A 73 -2.09 -20.67 3.52
C LYS A 73 -1.16 -21.87 3.69
N ARG A 74 -1.05 -22.77 2.68
CA ARG A 74 -0.09 -23.89 2.71
C ARG A 74 1.37 -23.44 2.74
N PHE A 75 1.70 -22.29 2.16
CA PHE A 75 3.04 -21.68 2.27
C PHE A 75 3.28 -20.94 3.59
N GLY A 76 2.32 -20.95 4.52
CA GLY A 76 2.43 -20.28 5.81
C GLY A 76 2.37 -18.75 5.74
N LEU A 77 1.89 -18.20 4.61
CA LEU A 77 1.73 -16.76 4.44
C LEU A 77 0.49 -16.23 5.13
N TYR A 78 -0.53 -17.07 5.28
CA TYR A 78 -1.76 -16.72 6.01
C TYR A 78 -1.90 -17.55 7.28
N LYS A 79 -2.48 -16.95 8.30
CA LYS A 79 -2.80 -17.60 9.57
C LYS A 79 -3.80 -18.74 9.38
N THR A 80 -3.74 -19.71 10.28
CA THR A 80 -4.75 -20.75 10.39
C THR A 80 -5.88 -20.28 11.31
N ASP A 81 -7.06 -20.90 11.24
CA ASP A 81 -8.24 -20.51 12.00
C ASP A 81 -8.07 -20.65 13.53
N ALA A 82 -7.07 -21.42 13.97
CA ALA A 82 -6.75 -21.65 15.37
C ALA A 82 -5.79 -20.59 15.97
N GLU A 83 -5.25 -19.69 15.15
CA GLU A 83 -4.25 -18.70 15.57
C GLU A 83 -4.89 -17.40 16.02
N SER A 84 -4.18 -16.68 16.91
CA SER A 84 -4.63 -15.37 17.37
C SER A 84 -4.81 -14.40 16.21
N LEU A 85 -5.94 -13.72 16.18
CA LEU A 85 -6.24 -12.66 15.23
C LEU A 85 -5.71 -11.28 15.68
N SER A 86 -4.95 -11.21 16.78
CA SER A 86 -4.29 -9.96 17.16
C SER A 86 -3.25 -9.57 16.13
N LEU A 87 -3.36 -8.36 15.61
CA LEU A 87 -2.41 -7.82 14.63
C LEU A 87 -1.13 -7.30 15.29
N THR A 88 -1.21 -6.79 16.51
CA THR A 88 -0.08 -6.14 17.21
C THR A 88 0.68 -7.08 18.13
N ASP A 89 -0.02 -8.00 18.79
CA ASP A 89 0.51 -8.86 19.85
C ASP A 89 0.67 -10.33 19.41
N SER A 90 0.63 -10.56 18.10
CA SER A 90 0.81 -11.91 17.57
C SER A 90 2.26 -12.37 17.72
N ASN A 91 2.44 -13.60 18.20
CA ASN A 91 3.72 -14.30 18.27
C ASN A 91 3.83 -15.42 17.22
N THR A 92 2.93 -15.44 16.24
CA THR A 92 2.87 -16.44 15.19
C THR A 92 3.30 -15.84 13.83
N LYS A 93 3.64 -16.72 12.90
CA LYS A 93 3.90 -16.36 11.49
C LYS A 93 2.57 -16.24 10.72
N GLY A 94 2.66 -15.65 9.54
CA GLY A 94 1.51 -15.47 8.67
C GLY A 94 0.66 -14.26 9.03
N THR A 95 -0.16 -13.84 8.09
CA THR A 95 -1.00 -12.65 8.17
C THR A 95 -2.47 -13.02 8.06
N MET A 96 -3.37 -12.11 8.39
CA MET A 96 -4.78 -12.24 8.02
C MET A 96 -4.94 -11.90 6.55
N ALA A 97 -5.45 -12.85 5.77
CA ALA A 97 -5.77 -12.61 4.36
C ALA A 97 -6.88 -11.56 4.22
N GLY A 98 -6.75 -10.74 3.18
CA GLY A 98 -7.77 -9.77 2.81
C GLY A 98 -7.71 -9.48 1.31
N ASP A 99 -8.65 -8.70 0.86
CA ASP A 99 -8.73 -8.15 -0.48
C ASP A 99 -9.32 -6.75 -0.45
N GLY A 100 -9.28 -6.05 -1.56
CA GLY A 100 -9.84 -4.72 -1.65
C GLY A 100 -9.38 -3.95 -2.87
N ALA A 101 -9.97 -2.75 -3.00
CA ALA A 101 -9.59 -1.80 -4.03
C ALA A 101 -9.63 -0.39 -3.47
N ALA A 102 -8.70 0.44 -3.91
CA ALA A 102 -8.65 1.86 -3.59
C ALA A 102 -8.24 2.65 -4.84
N PHE A 103 -8.90 3.78 -5.09
CA PHE A 103 -8.64 4.62 -6.25
C PHE A 103 -8.59 6.09 -5.83
N PHE A 104 -7.67 6.84 -6.42
CA PHE A 104 -7.45 8.25 -6.13
C PHE A 104 -7.26 9.03 -7.43
N VAL A 105 -7.76 10.24 -7.46
CA VAL A 105 -7.40 11.22 -8.49
C VAL A 105 -6.36 12.16 -7.90
N LEU A 106 -5.19 12.18 -8.50
CA LEU A 106 -4.10 13.10 -8.16
C LEU A 106 -4.16 14.33 -9.07
N ASP A 107 -3.95 15.50 -8.45
CA ASP A 107 -3.96 16.79 -9.12
C ASP A 107 -2.92 17.72 -8.45
N LYS A 108 -2.31 18.61 -9.21
CA LYS A 108 -1.45 19.68 -8.67
C LYS A 108 -2.26 20.80 -7.99
N LYS A 109 -3.53 20.95 -8.30
CA LYS A 109 -4.40 22.00 -7.76
C LYS A 109 -4.85 21.64 -6.34
N LYS A 110 -4.91 22.66 -5.49
CA LYS A 110 -5.37 22.50 -4.09
C LYS A 110 -6.89 22.55 -3.94
N GLU A 111 -7.58 23.07 -4.94
CA GLU A 111 -9.03 23.27 -4.89
C GLU A 111 -9.75 21.93 -4.80
N ASN A 112 -10.59 21.80 -3.78
CA ASN A 112 -11.37 20.58 -3.48
C ASN A 112 -10.51 19.32 -3.15
N ALA A 113 -9.23 19.46 -2.87
CA ALA A 113 -8.41 18.34 -2.43
C ALA A 113 -8.80 17.88 -1.02
N LEU A 114 -8.99 16.57 -0.84
CA LEU A 114 -9.29 15.96 0.47
C LEU A 114 -8.05 15.89 1.34
N ALA A 115 -6.89 15.68 0.73
CA ALA A 115 -5.59 15.58 1.38
C ALA A 115 -4.48 16.06 0.45
N ARG A 116 -3.29 16.25 0.99
CA ARG A 116 -2.08 16.56 0.24
C ARG A 116 -1.02 15.50 0.49
N LEU A 117 -0.54 14.86 -0.57
CA LEU A 117 0.67 14.06 -0.52
C LEU A 117 1.87 15.01 -0.55
N THR A 118 2.58 15.13 0.56
CA THR A 118 3.73 16.05 0.70
C THR A 118 5.02 15.39 0.25
N ALA A 119 5.22 14.13 0.62
CA ALA A 119 6.38 13.34 0.24
C ALA A 119 6.06 11.85 0.38
N PHE A 120 6.77 11.04 -0.38
CA PHE A 120 6.78 9.58 -0.21
C PHE A 120 8.15 9.02 -0.56
N LYS A 121 8.45 7.85 -0.05
CA LYS A 121 9.69 7.13 -0.34
C LYS A 121 9.46 5.63 -0.25
N ASN A 122 9.98 4.89 -1.20
CA ASN A 122 9.89 3.45 -1.24
C ASN A 122 11.27 2.82 -1.02
N TYR A 123 11.34 1.80 -0.17
CA TYR A 123 12.55 1.06 0.10
C TYR A 123 12.33 -0.42 -0.16
N TYR A 124 13.17 -1.02 -0.99
CA TYR A 124 13.13 -2.45 -1.24
C TYR A 124 14.24 -3.17 -0.49
N LYS A 125 13.85 -4.00 0.50
CA LYS A 125 14.78 -4.78 1.33
C LYS A 125 15.98 -3.98 1.81
N PRO A 126 15.77 -2.87 2.53
CA PRO A 126 16.90 -2.04 2.98
C PRO A 126 17.73 -2.80 4.01
N GLU A 127 19.05 -2.60 3.95
CA GLU A 127 20.01 -3.14 4.93
C GLU A 127 20.14 -2.25 6.18
N ILE A 128 19.54 -1.06 6.14
CA ILE A 128 19.59 -0.07 7.22
C ILE A 128 18.34 -0.22 8.10
N PRO A 129 18.44 -0.01 9.41
CA PRO A 129 17.29 -0.05 10.32
C PRO A 129 16.16 0.88 9.89
N ALA A 130 14.91 0.45 10.06
CA ALA A 130 13.74 1.22 9.66
C ALA A 130 13.68 2.60 10.35
N THR A 131 14.09 2.69 11.61
CA THR A 131 14.19 3.95 12.35
C THR A 131 15.08 4.96 11.65
N SER A 132 16.30 4.58 11.24
CA SER A 132 17.24 5.45 10.55
C SER A 132 16.75 5.90 9.18
N LEU A 133 16.03 5.02 8.46
CA LEU A 133 15.42 5.37 7.17
C LEU A 133 14.32 6.42 7.34
N ILE A 134 13.46 6.26 8.33
CA ILE A 134 12.36 7.20 8.61
C ILE A 134 12.91 8.52 9.13
N GLU A 135 13.90 8.51 10.03
CA GLU A 135 14.56 9.74 10.51
C GLU A 135 15.17 10.52 9.34
N THR A 136 15.86 9.83 8.43
CA THR A 136 16.43 10.44 7.23
C THR A 136 15.34 11.04 6.34
N PHE A 137 14.27 10.30 6.09
CA PHE A 137 13.13 10.75 5.30
C PHE A 137 12.46 11.99 5.90
N LEU A 138 12.21 12.01 7.20
CA LEU A 138 11.63 13.16 7.88
C LEU A 138 12.55 14.38 7.79
N LYS A 139 13.85 14.19 7.99
CA LYS A 139 14.85 15.26 7.89
C LYS A 139 14.94 15.84 6.47
N GLU A 140 14.98 14.98 5.45
CA GLU A 140 15.00 15.40 4.04
C GLU A 140 13.79 16.26 3.68
N ASN A 141 12.67 16.06 4.35
CA ASN A 141 11.42 16.79 4.12
C ASN A 141 11.18 17.93 5.14
N ASN A 142 12.15 18.23 6.00
CA ASN A 142 12.05 19.25 7.05
C ASN A 142 10.86 19.03 8.00
N ILE A 143 10.57 17.79 8.36
CA ILE A 143 9.50 17.39 9.27
C ILE A 143 10.17 16.93 10.58
N ALA A 144 9.79 17.52 11.71
CA ALA A 144 10.18 17.00 13.01
C ALA A 144 9.25 15.85 13.43
N VAL A 145 9.76 14.90 14.21
CA VAL A 145 8.92 13.80 14.74
C VAL A 145 7.74 14.35 15.56
N THR A 146 7.92 15.48 16.21
CA THR A 146 6.87 16.17 16.97
C THR A 146 5.77 16.79 16.12
N ASP A 147 6.01 16.98 14.83
CA ASP A 147 5.05 17.55 13.88
C ASP A 147 4.16 16.46 13.26
N VAL A 148 4.42 15.19 13.62
CA VAL A 148 3.62 14.04 13.18
C VAL A 148 2.49 13.80 14.18
N ASP A 149 1.27 14.11 13.83
CA ASP A 149 0.09 13.90 14.68
C ASP A 149 -0.34 12.43 14.73
N LEU A 150 -0.19 11.72 13.64
CA LEU A 150 -0.66 10.35 13.49
C LEU A 150 0.32 9.49 12.67
N VAL A 151 0.61 8.32 13.18
CA VAL A 151 1.37 7.28 12.48
C VAL A 151 0.43 6.12 12.15
N ILE A 152 0.29 5.81 10.87
CA ILE A 152 -0.49 4.67 10.39
C ILE A 152 0.47 3.54 10.05
N THR A 153 0.36 2.42 10.74
CA THR A 153 1.26 1.28 10.59
C THR A 153 0.59 0.12 9.88
N GLY A 154 1.40 -0.70 9.22
CA GLY A 154 0.95 -1.91 8.53
C GLY A 154 1.05 -3.19 9.36
N TYR A 155 0.91 -3.11 10.70
CA TYR A 155 0.85 -4.33 11.53
C TYR A 155 -0.15 -5.33 10.93
N ASN A 156 0.29 -6.54 10.67
CA ASN A 156 -0.49 -7.55 9.95
C ASN A 156 -0.57 -8.90 10.69
N GLY A 157 -0.03 -8.97 11.90
CA GLY A 157 -0.02 -10.18 12.72
C GLY A 157 1.15 -11.13 12.46
N ASN A 158 2.04 -10.84 11.49
CA ASN A 158 3.24 -11.62 11.27
C ASN A 158 4.37 -11.13 12.20
N THR A 159 4.86 -11.99 13.06
CA THR A 159 5.89 -11.65 14.06
C THR A 159 7.11 -11.00 13.45
N GLY A 160 7.61 -11.52 12.33
CA GLY A 160 8.80 -11.01 11.66
C GLY A 160 8.61 -9.60 11.10
N GLU A 161 7.48 -9.33 10.47
CA GLU A 161 7.16 -8.03 9.89
C GLU A 161 6.77 -7.01 10.97
N ASN A 162 6.03 -7.46 11.98
CA ASN A 162 5.63 -6.62 13.11
C ASN A 162 6.83 -6.10 13.93
N ALA A 163 7.96 -6.81 13.92
CA ALA A 163 9.18 -6.37 14.62
C ALA A 163 9.64 -4.99 14.13
N HIS A 164 9.58 -4.71 12.82
CA HIS A 164 9.96 -3.41 12.25
C HIS A 164 9.05 -2.28 12.73
N TYR A 165 7.73 -2.51 12.77
CA TYR A 165 6.78 -1.53 13.29
C TYR A 165 6.96 -1.31 14.80
N SER A 166 7.25 -2.38 15.55
CA SER A 166 7.52 -2.29 17.00
C SER A 166 8.78 -1.47 17.27
N GLU A 167 9.82 -1.62 16.48
CA GLU A 167 11.03 -0.81 16.57
C GLU A 167 10.71 0.67 16.34
N LEU A 168 9.98 1.00 15.29
CA LEU A 168 9.58 2.37 14.98
C LEU A 168 8.72 3.00 16.07
N THR A 169 7.71 2.30 16.54
CA THR A 169 6.74 2.85 17.51
C THR A 169 7.34 2.99 18.91
N ARG A 170 8.24 2.10 19.31
CA ARG A 170 8.92 2.15 20.61
C ARG A 170 10.19 3.00 20.60
N GLY A 171 10.82 3.18 19.46
CA GLY A 171 12.05 3.96 19.31
C GLY A 171 11.79 5.41 18.91
N LEU A 172 11.14 5.61 17.77
CA LEU A 172 11.00 6.94 17.14
C LEU A 172 9.67 7.63 17.50
N PHE A 173 8.56 6.92 17.41
CA PHE A 173 7.21 7.49 17.56
C PHE A 173 6.59 7.24 18.96
N THR A 174 7.40 7.32 20.00
CA THR A 174 7.01 6.99 21.38
C THR A 174 5.90 7.88 21.97
N LYS A 175 5.74 9.08 21.46
CA LYS A 175 4.76 10.08 21.93
C LYS A 175 3.64 10.33 20.91
N ASN A 176 3.75 9.78 19.72
CA ASN A 176 2.79 9.99 18.64
C ASN A 176 1.61 9.04 18.78
N LYS A 177 0.45 9.44 18.27
CA LYS A 177 -0.68 8.55 18.14
C LYS A 177 -0.38 7.53 17.03
N VAL A 178 -0.48 6.24 17.37
CA VAL A 178 -0.24 5.14 16.43
C VAL A 178 -1.54 4.36 16.24
N ILE A 179 -1.88 4.10 14.98
CA ILE A 179 -2.99 3.23 14.60
C ILE A 179 -2.51 2.20 13.58
N THR A 180 -3.31 1.18 13.35
CA THR A 180 -3.12 0.23 12.27
C THR A 180 -4.37 0.17 11.40
N TYR A 181 -4.24 -0.17 10.13
CA TYR A 181 -5.35 -0.21 9.17
C TYR A 181 -5.74 -1.62 8.74
N LYS A 182 -4.84 -2.58 8.86
CA LYS A 182 -5.07 -3.93 8.33
C LYS A 182 -6.16 -4.73 9.05
N GLN A 183 -6.62 -4.29 10.22
CA GLN A 183 -7.82 -4.86 10.84
C GLN A 183 -9.11 -4.61 10.03
N TYR A 184 -9.09 -3.64 9.13
CA TYR A 184 -10.26 -3.28 8.31
C TYR A 184 -10.25 -3.94 6.92
N CYS A 185 -9.07 -4.23 6.38
CA CYS A 185 -8.92 -4.71 5.00
C CYS A 185 -8.13 -6.03 4.89
N GLY A 186 -7.46 -6.48 5.94
CA GLY A 186 -6.56 -7.62 5.88
C GLY A 186 -5.24 -7.31 5.16
N GLU A 187 -4.51 -8.37 4.83
CA GLU A 187 -3.24 -8.30 4.10
C GLU A 187 -3.43 -8.77 2.65
N TYR A 188 -3.08 -7.91 1.72
CA TYR A 188 -2.96 -8.18 0.29
C TYR A 188 -1.88 -7.27 -0.31
N PRO A 189 -1.33 -7.59 -1.50
CA PRO A 189 -0.16 -6.91 -2.05
C PRO A 189 -0.27 -5.39 -2.09
N THR A 190 -1.42 -4.85 -2.46
CA THR A 190 -1.65 -3.40 -2.61
C THR A 190 -2.42 -2.75 -1.47
N SER A 191 -2.48 -3.41 -0.31
CA SER A 191 -3.24 -2.94 0.87
C SER A 191 -2.84 -1.55 1.37
N ILE A 192 -1.64 -1.07 1.04
CA ILE A 192 -1.21 0.29 1.37
C ILE A 192 -2.09 1.37 0.72
N GLY A 193 -2.68 1.08 -0.44
CA GLY A 193 -3.66 1.97 -1.05
C GLY A 193 -4.90 2.21 -0.19
N PHE A 194 -5.22 1.31 0.73
CA PHE A 194 -6.30 1.51 1.70
C PHE A 194 -5.91 2.50 2.82
N ALA A 195 -4.61 2.63 3.09
CA ALA A 195 -4.11 3.50 4.16
C ALA A 195 -3.87 4.94 3.71
N LEU A 196 -3.78 5.18 2.40
CA LEU A 196 -3.58 6.50 1.81
C LEU A 196 -4.89 7.30 1.84
#